data_1c0335590e07b03601117bed03713ef0
#
_entry.id   1c0335590e07b03601117bed03713ef0
#
_cell.length_a   1.000
_cell.length_b   1.000
_cell.length_c   1.000
_cell.angle_alpha   90.00
_cell.angle_beta   90.00
_cell.angle_gamma   90.00
#
_symmetry.space_group_name_H-M   'P 1'
#
loop_
_entity.id
_entity.type
_entity.pdbx_description
1 polymer ?
#
loop_
_entity_poly.entity_id
_entity_poly.type
_entity_poly.pdbx_seq_one_letter_code
_entity_poly.pdbx_strand_id
1 'polypeptide(L)'
;MTTFLSGIQPSGRPHLGNYFGAIRQHVASQEEDGEHFFFIADYHALTTVQDAEALRSNVREMAATYFALGLDPKRAVFFRQSDVPQVTEITWLLSCVTGMGLLERAHSFKDKTAKGIKPSVGLFTYPILMAADILAYDSTIVPVGKDQVQHVEMAQDMAGHFNAAFDSQVFVRPEYRLPETDALAKVPGSD
;
A
#
# COMPACT_ATOMS: atom_id res chain seq x y z
N MET A 1 0.57 -20.87 4.30
CA MET A 1 0.85 -19.96 5.43
C MET A 1 0.21 -18.64 5.11
N THR A 2 -0.43 -17.97 6.05
CA THR A 2 -1.07 -16.68 5.80
C THR A 2 -0.03 -15.58 5.86
N THR A 3 0.04 -14.75 4.83
CA THR A 3 0.95 -13.60 4.76
C THR A 3 0.12 -12.32 4.66
N PHE A 4 0.26 -11.46 5.66
CA PHE A 4 -0.40 -10.15 5.73
C PHE A 4 0.56 -9.07 5.23
N LEU A 5 0.06 -8.19 4.39
CA LEU A 5 0.83 -7.02 3.97
C LEU A 5 -0.01 -5.76 4.08
N SER A 6 0.56 -4.71 4.67
CA SER A 6 -0.04 -3.38 4.67
C SER A 6 1.02 -2.29 4.59
N GLY A 7 0.71 -1.26 3.83
CA GLY A 7 1.56 -0.08 3.69
C GLY A 7 0.89 1.19 4.19
N ILE A 8 1.70 2.14 4.65
CA ILE A 8 1.24 3.48 4.99
C ILE A 8 2.11 4.53 4.31
N GLN A 9 1.47 5.49 3.65
CA GLN A 9 2.18 6.56 2.97
C GLN A 9 2.59 7.67 3.96
N PRO A 10 3.88 8.05 4.02
CA PRO A 10 4.37 9.13 4.89
C PRO A 10 4.13 10.51 4.25
N SER A 11 2.86 10.87 4.03
CA SER A 11 2.45 12.10 3.33
C SER A 11 2.49 13.36 4.21
N GLY A 12 2.76 13.20 5.52
CA GLY A 12 2.83 14.26 6.51
C GLY A 12 2.97 13.70 7.92
N ARG A 13 2.83 14.56 8.93
CA ARG A 13 2.82 14.12 10.32
C ARG A 13 1.66 13.17 10.60
N PRO A 14 1.88 12.05 11.31
CA PRO A 14 0.80 11.17 11.72
C PRO A 14 -0.24 11.91 12.56
N HIS A 15 -1.51 11.65 12.28
CA HIS A 15 -2.64 12.24 12.99
C HIS A 15 -3.68 11.15 13.35
N LEU A 16 -4.71 11.52 14.10
CA LEU A 16 -5.74 10.57 14.55
C LEU A 16 -6.39 9.78 13.40
N GLY A 17 -6.53 10.39 12.22
CA GLY A 17 -7.02 9.68 11.04
C GLY A 17 -6.12 8.53 10.59
N ASN A 18 -4.78 8.71 10.66
CA ASN A 18 -3.84 7.62 10.37
C ASN A 18 -3.93 6.52 11.44
N TYR A 19 -4.07 6.89 12.71
CA TYR A 19 -4.21 5.95 13.80
C TYR A 19 -5.44 5.06 13.64
N PHE A 20 -6.63 5.66 13.52
CA PHE A 20 -7.88 4.90 13.42
C PHE A 20 -8.05 4.23 12.05
N GLY A 21 -7.55 4.85 10.97
CA GLY A 21 -7.72 4.35 9.61
C GLY A 21 -6.76 3.21 9.23
N ALA A 22 -5.59 3.12 9.87
CA ALA A 22 -4.58 2.14 9.50
C ALA A 22 -3.77 1.60 10.70
N ILE A 23 -3.05 2.46 11.46
CA ILE A 23 -2.00 2.03 12.39
C ILE A 23 -2.56 1.09 13.47
N ARG A 24 -3.72 1.43 14.05
CA ARG A 24 -4.38 0.60 15.06
C ARG A 24 -4.66 -0.81 14.56
N GLN A 25 -5.11 -0.94 13.31
CA GLN A 25 -5.43 -2.24 12.71
C GLN A 25 -4.16 -3.04 12.43
N HIS A 26 -3.11 -2.39 11.93
CA HIS A 26 -1.82 -3.04 11.69
C HIS A 26 -1.23 -3.57 13.01
N VAL A 27 -1.21 -2.75 14.06
CA VAL A 27 -0.72 -3.17 15.38
C VAL A 27 -1.56 -4.29 15.98
N ALA A 28 -2.88 -4.25 15.82
CA ALA A 28 -3.75 -5.32 16.31
C ALA A 28 -3.56 -6.62 15.52
N SER A 29 -3.40 -6.55 14.20
CA SER A 29 -3.29 -7.74 13.35
C SER A 29 -1.99 -8.53 13.57
N GLN A 30 -0.93 -7.93 14.13
CA GLN A 30 0.31 -8.67 14.45
C GLN A 30 0.11 -9.79 15.48
N GLU A 31 -1.06 -9.83 16.16
CA GLU A 31 -1.42 -10.89 17.11
C GLU A 31 -2.04 -12.11 16.42
N GLU A 32 -2.41 -12.00 15.14
CA GLU A 32 -2.99 -13.10 14.37
C GLU A 32 -1.92 -14.09 13.90
N ASP A 33 -2.30 -15.34 13.68
CA ASP A 33 -1.39 -16.36 13.16
C ASP A 33 -1.02 -16.09 11.71
N GLY A 34 0.26 -15.92 11.41
CA GLY A 34 0.78 -15.66 10.08
C GLY A 34 2.06 -14.83 10.08
N GLU A 35 2.54 -14.50 8.90
CA GLU A 35 3.63 -13.56 8.71
C GLU A 35 3.07 -12.16 8.46
N HIS A 36 3.59 -11.16 9.15
CA HIS A 36 3.13 -9.78 9.06
C HIS A 36 4.22 -8.88 8.52
N PHE A 37 3.94 -8.26 7.38
CA PHE A 37 4.79 -7.27 6.72
C PHE A 37 4.10 -5.92 6.73
N PHE A 38 4.70 -4.94 7.39
CA PHE A 38 4.23 -3.56 7.38
C PHE A 38 5.33 -2.66 6.82
N PHE A 39 4.95 -1.76 5.93
CA PHE A 39 5.95 -0.89 5.31
C PHE A 39 5.52 0.56 5.24
N ILE A 40 6.51 1.43 5.24
CA ILE A 40 6.35 2.85 4.97
C ILE A 40 6.54 3.06 3.47
N ALA A 41 5.48 3.47 2.79
CA ALA A 41 5.38 3.60 1.33
C ALA A 41 6.02 4.92 0.85
N ASP A 42 7.33 5.04 0.98
CA ASP A 42 8.08 6.26 0.67
C ASP A 42 8.20 6.53 -0.83
N TYR A 43 8.24 5.52 -1.70
CA TYR A 43 8.13 5.71 -3.15
C TYR A 43 6.76 6.26 -3.55
N HIS A 44 5.67 5.74 -2.98
CA HIS A 44 4.33 6.27 -3.23
C HIS A 44 4.21 7.73 -2.78
N ALA A 45 4.88 8.11 -1.70
CA ALA A 45 4.88 9.47 -1.19
C ALA A 45 5.46 10.48 -2.20
N LEU A 46 6.38 10.07 -3.08
CA LEU A 46 6.96 10.93 -4.12
C LEU A 46 5.93 11.49 -5.11
N THR A 47 4.76 10.89 -5.20
CA THR A 47 3.65 11.41 -6.02
C THR A 47 3.10 12.75 -5.51
N THR A 48 3.35 13.08 -4.23
CA THR A 48 2.81 14.28 -3.56
C THR A 48 3.85 15.05 -2.75
N VAL A 49 4.88 14.38 -2.22
CA VAL A 49 5.95 14.97 -1.40
C VAL A 49 7.23 14.97 -2.20
N GLN A 50 7.64 16.14 -2.71
CA GLN A 50 8.85 16.30 -3.53
C GLN A 50 10.00 16.99 -2.78
N ASP A 51 9.83 17.27 -1.49
CA ASP A 51 10.87 17.76 -0.60
C ASP A 51 11.54 16.57 0.11
N ALA A 52 12.83 16.40 -0.14
CA ALA A 52 13.58 15.24 0.36
C ALA A 52 13.80 15.27 1.89
N GLU A 53 13.89 16.46 2.50
CA GLU A 53 14.06 16.59 3.95
C GLU A 53 12.72 16.30 4.66
N ALA A 54 11.63 16.88 4.15
CA ALA A 54 10.29 16.60 4.64
C ALA A 54 9.96 15.11 4.52
N LEU A 55 10.26 14.45 3.41
CA LEU A 55 10.01 13.03 3.23
C LEU A 55 10.79 12.20 4.26
N ARG A 56 12.09 12.48 4.44
CA ARG A 56 12.90 11.79 5.46
C ARG A 56 12.39 11.99 6.88
N SER A 57 11.91 13.20 7.20
CA SER A 57 11.32 13.49 8.50
C SER A 57 10.02 12.71 8.70
N ASN A 58 9.12 12.75 7.70
CA ASN A 58 7.85 12.03 7.75
C ASN A 58 8.03 10.53 7.92
N VAL A 59 9.00 9.93 7.22
CA VAL A 59 9.33 8.49 7.35
C VAL A 59 9.76 8.17 8.79
N ARG A 60 10.65 8.97 9.38
CA ARG A 60 11.10 8.76 10.77
C ARG A 60 9.98 8.94 11.79
N GLU A 61 9.16 9.98 11.62
CA GLU A 61 8.01 10.23 12.50
C GLU A 61 6.97 9.10 12.41
N MET A 62 6.73 8.58 11.21
CA MET A 62 5.83 7.45 10.99
C MET A 62 6.37 6.19 11.67
N ALA A 63 7.65 5.88 11.50
CA ALA A 63 8.27 4.73 12.14
C ALA A 63 8.22 4.83 13.68
N ALA A 64 8.58 5.98 14.23
CA ALA A 64 8.51 6.23 15.68
C ALA A 64 7.08 6.07 16.21
N THR A 65 6.08 6.52 15.43
CA THR A 65 4.66 6.40 15.81
C THR A 65 4.22 4.94 15.87
N TYR A 66 4.60 4.10 14.91
CA TYR A 66 4.27 2.67 14.94
C TYR A 66 4.83 1.98 16.18
N PHE A 67 6.10 2.20 16.49
CA PHE A 67 6.72 1.60 17.68
C PHE A 67 6.12 2.14 18.98
N ALA A 68 5.83 3.44 19.06
CA ALA A 68 5.19 4.04 20.22
C ALA A 68 3.76 3.51 20.46
N LEU A 69 3.08 3.07 19.40
CA LEU A 69 1.74 2.52 19.45
C LEU A 69 1.70 0.98 19.59
N GLY A 70 2.86 0.34 19.76
CA GLY A 70 2.94 -1.06 20.15
C GLY A 70 3.26 -2.04 19.02
N LEU A 71 3.78 -1.58 17.88
CA LEU A 71 4.33 -2.51 16.88
C LEU A 71 5.56 -3.23 17.47
N ASP A 72 5.50 -4.56 17.50
CA ASP A 72 6.59 -5.42 17.99
C ASP A 72 7.41 -5.98 16.82
N PRO A 73 8.70 -5.58 16.68
CA PRO A 73 9.57 -6.06 15.61
C PRO A 73 9.93 -7.56 15.71
N LYS A 74 9.53 -8.24 16.80
CA LYS A 74 9.66 -9.69 16.92
C LYS A 74 8.47 -10.44 16.30
N ARG A 75 7.35 -9.76 16.09
CA ARG A 75 6.11 -10.32 15.56
C ARG A 75 5.83 -9.90 14.12
N ALA A 76 6.35 -8.74 13.70
CA ALA A 76 6.13 -8.21 12.38
C ALA A 76 7.43 -7.67 11.77
N VAL A 77 7.60 -7.84 10.48
CA VAL A 77 8.65 -7.20 9.71
C VAL A 77 8.20 -5.78 9.37
N PHE A 78 8.95 -4.78 9.81
CA PHE A 78 8.65 -3.38 9.53
C PHE A 78 9.81 -2.71 8.79
N PHE A 79 9.54 -2.13 7.62
CA PHE A 79 10.57 -1.65 6.71
C PHE A 79 10.10 -0.45 5.89
N ARG A 80 11.00 0.23 5.18
CA ARG A 80 10.66 1.20 4.15
C ARG A 80 10.53 0.49 2.81
N GLN A 81 9.61 0.90 2.00
CA GLN A 81 9.46 0.38 0.63
C GLN A 81 10.79 0.47 -0.15
N SER A 82 11.51 1.58 0.00
CA SER A 82 12.81 1.79 -0.65
C SER A 82 13.96 0.90 -0.13
N ASP A 83 13.78 0.17 0.96
CA ASP A 83 14.75 -0.82 1.43
C ASP A 83 14.70 -2.12 0.59
N VAL A 84 13.66 -2.28 -0.24
CA VAL A 84 13.45 -3.45 -1.10
C VAL A 84 13.39 -3.00 -2.57
N PRO A 85 14.52 -2.74 -3.23
CA PRO A 85 14.55 -2.21 -4.60
C PRO A 85 13.90 -3.14 -5.64
N GLN A 86 13.78 -4.43 -5.36
CA GLN A 86 13.11 -5.42 -6.21
C GLN A 86 11.65 -5.07 -6.50
N VAL A 87 10.99 -4.31 -5.63
CA VAL A 87 9.63 -3.80 -5.88
C VAL A 87 9.57 -2.95 -7.16
N THR A 88 10.62 -2.17 -7.45
CA THR A 88 10.69 -1.38 -8.68
C THR A 88 10.95 -2.24 -9.92
N GLU A 89 11.69 -3.35 -9.78
CA GLU A 89 11.88 -4.32 -10.85
C GLU A 89 10.56 -5.04 -11.17
N ILE A 90 9.84 -5.50 -10.15
CA ILE A 90 8.51 -6.11 -10.33
C ILE A 90 7.53 -5.10 -10.96
N THR A 91 7.59 -3.83 -10.56
CA THR A 91 6.78 -2.76 -11.17
C THR A 91 7.02 -2.69 -12.68
N TRP A 92 8.28 -2.77 -13.12
CA TRP A 92 8.60 -2.79 -14.56
C TRP A 92 8.04 -4.04 -15.24
N LEU A 93 8.26 -5.22 -14.65
CA LEU A 93 7.77 -6.49 -15.21
C LEU A 93 6.23 -6.50 -15.34
N LEU A 94 5.52 -6.05 -14.31
CA LEU A 94 4.06 -5.92 -14.35
C LEU A 94 3.59 -4.87 -15.38
N SER A 95 4.35 -3.78 -15.57
CA SER A 95 4.04 -2.77 -16.59
C SER A 95 4.03 -3.35 -18.00
N CYS A 96 4.87 -4.35 -18.28
CA CYS A 96 4.96 -4.98 -19.59
C CYS A 96 3.73 -5.86 -19.95
N VAL A 97 2.95 -6.29 -18.95
CA VAL A 97 1.76 -7.15 -19.14
C VAL A 97 0.45 -6.44 -18.78
N THR A 98 0.51 -5.21 -18.26
CA THR A 98 -0.65 -4.43 -17.83
C THR A 98 -1.15 -3.54 -18.95
N GLY A 99 -2.39 -3.74 -19.39
CA GLY A 99 -3.00 -2.88 -20.39
C GLY A 99 -3.34 -1.49 -19.86
N MET A 100 -3.15 -0.44 -20.67
CA MET A 100 -3.45 0.96 -20.33
C MET A 100 -4.89 1.14 -19.82
N GLY A 101 -5.87 0.43 -20.40
CA GLY A 101 -7.27 0.52 -19.99
C GLY A 101 -7.52 0.09 -18.52
N LEU A 102 -6.67 -0.76 -17.93
CA LEU A 102 -6.77 -1.07 -16.51
C LEU A 102 -6.43 0.15 -15.66
N LEU A 103 -5.34 0.84 -15.98
CA LEU A 103 -4.90 2.05 -15.27
C LEU A 103 -5.85 3.23 -15.45
N GLU A 104 -6.42 3.39 -16.64
CA GLU A 104 -7.39 4.45 -16.94
C GLU A 104 -8.69 4.33 -16.12
N ARG A 105 -9.04 3.13 -15.67
CA ARG A 105 -10.19 2.87 -14.80
C ARG A 105 -9.93 3.17 -13.33
N ALA A 106 -8.65 3.34 -12.91
CA ALA A 106 -8.32 3.66 -11.52
C ALA A 106 -8.95 5.00 -11.08
N HIS A 107 -9.82 4.94 -10.08
CA HIS A 107 -10.56 6.11 -9.59
C HIS A 107 -9.65 7.20 -9.06
N SER A 108 -8.61 6.82 -8.35
CA SER A 108 -7.70 7.75 -7.66
C SER A 108 -6.91 8.67 -8.60
N PHE A 109 -6.58 8.26 -9.82
CA PHE A 109 -5.97 9.16 -10.83
C PHE A 109 -6.95 10.29 -11.19
N LYS A 110 -8.21 9.94 -11.45
CA LYS A 110 -9.28 10.90 -11.79
C LYS A 110 -9.54 11.86 -10.64
N ASP A 111 -9.65 11.33 -9.42
CA ASP A 111 -9.92 12.14 -8.21
C ASP A 111 -8.78 13.12 -7.89
N LYS A 112 -7.53 12.68 -7.99
CA LYS A 112 -6.37 13.53 -7.73
C LYS A 112 -6.23 14.62 -8.79
N THR A 113 -6.47 14.28 -10.06
CA THR A 113 -6.47 15.26 -11.16
C THR A 113 -7.60 16.27 -11.00
N ALA A 114 -8.80 15.85 -10.61
CA ALA A 114 -9.93 16.73 -10.32
C ALA A 114 -9.65 17.68 -9.15
N LYS A 115 -8.85 17.27 -8.17
CA LYS A 115 -8.39 18.11 -7.04
C LYS A 115 -7.21 19.05 -7.42
N GLY A 116 -6.86 19.18 -8.70
CA GLY A 116 -5.82 20.08 -9.18
C GLY A 116 -4.38 19.59 -9.02
N ILE A 117 -4.17 18.32 -8.66
CA ILE A 117 -2.84 17.72 -8.66
C ILE A 117 -2.41 17.52 -10.10
N LYS A 118 -1.25 18.07 -10.47
CA LYS A 118 -0.71 17.93 -11.83
C LYS A 118 -0.47 16.44 -12.12
N PRO A 119 -1.04 15.90 -13.22
CA PRO A 119 -0.81 14.53 -13.60
C PRO A 119 0.67 14.30 -13.89
N SER A 120 1.25 13.28 -13.25
CA SER A 120 2.58 12.79 -13.58
C SER A 120 2.48 11.32 -13.99
N VAL A 121 3.51 10.80 -14.65
CA VAL A 121 3.58 9.37 -14.98
C VAL A 121 3.48 8.53 -13.70
N GLY A 122 4.19 8.90 -12.64
CA GLY A 122 4.12 8.20 -11.36
C GLY A 122 2.71 8.20 -10.76
N LEU A 123 1.96 9.31 -10.89
CA LEU A 123 0.57 9.38 -10.45
C LEU A 123 -0.36 8.48 -11.29
N PHE A 124 -0.05 8.26 -12.56
CA PHE A 124 -0.80 7.37 -13.42
C PHE A 124 -0.46 5.89 -13.18
N THR A 125 0.83 5.59 -12.95
CA THR A 125 1.33 4.22 -12.86
C THR A 125 1.46 3.67 -11.43
N TYR A 126 1.21 4.48 -10.38
CA TYR A 126 1.33 4.01 -9.01
C TYR A 126 0.49 2.76 -8.66
N PRO A 127 -0.65 2.44 -9.33
CA PRO A 127 -1.33 1.18 -9.06
C PRO A 127 -0.49 -0.05 -9.42
N ILE A 128 0.43 0.07 -10.40
CA ILE A 128 1.37 -1.02 -10.73
C ILE A 128 2.40 -1.17 -9.61
N LEU A 129 2.93 -0.06 -9.09
CA LEU A 129 3.84 -0.09 -7.93
C LEU A 129 3.15 -0.69 -6.71
N MET A 130 1.89 -0.35 -6.45
CA MET A 130 1.12 -0.95 -5.35
C MET A 130 0.89 -2.46 -5.57
N ALA A 131 0.60 -2.88 -6.80
CA ALA A 131 0.52 -4.30 -7.12
C ALA A 131 1.87 -5.01 -6.90
N ALA A 132 2.98 -4.38 -7.28
CA ALA A 132 4.32 -4.91 -7.03
C ALA A 132 4.61 -5.04 -5.53
N ASP A 133 4.25 -4.05 -4.70
CA ASP A 133 4.36 -4.15 -3.24
C ASP A 133 3.62 -5.38 -2.70
N ILE A 134 2.40 -5.62 -3.18
CA ILE A 134 1.56 -6.73 -2.71
C ILE A 134 2.13 -8.08 -3.16
N LEU A 135 2.54 -8.18 -4.41
CA LEU A 135 2.94 -9.44 -5.04
C LEU A 135 4.37 -9.86 -4.69
N ALA A 136 5.24 -8.92 -4.30
CA ALA A 136 6.63 -9.18 -3.95
C ALA A 136 6.81 -10.11 -2.72
N TYR A 137 5.80 -10.21 -1.88
CA TYR A 137 5.86 -10.96 -0.61
C TYR A 137 4.90 -12.15 -0.57
N ASP A 138 4.37 -12.58 -1.70
CA ASP A 138 3.33 -13.62 -1.79
C ASP A 138 2.16 -13.36 -0.82
N SER A 139 1.76 -12.08 -0.73
CA SER A 139 0.75 -11.63 0.22
C SER A 139 -0.59 -12.30 -0.08
N THR A 140 -1.11 -13.05 0.90
CA THR A 140 -2.41 -13.72 0.78
C THR A 140 -3.55 -12.82 1.25
N ILE A 141 -3.29 -11.96 2.24
CA ILE A 141 -4.28 -11.03 2.81
C ILE A 141 -3.73 -9.61 2.85
N VAL A 142 -4.48 -8.68 2.30
CA VAL A 142 -4.17 -7.25 2.29
C VAL A 142 -5.27 -6.48 3.02
N PRO A 143 -5.08 -6.13 4.31
CA PRO A 143 -6.01 -5.29 5.04
C PRO A 143 -6.04 -3.88 4.44
N VAL A 144 -7.22 -3.43 4.01
CA VAL A 144 -7.40 -2.13 3.33
C VAL A 144 -8.72 -1.46 3.69
N GLY A 145 -8.77 -0.14 3.60
CA GLY A 145 -10.02 0.61 3.59
C GLY A 145 -10.83 0.38 2.29
N LYS A 146 -12.11 0.70 2.33
CA LYS A 146 -13.03 0.54 1.18
C LYS A 146 -12.55 1.25 -0.08
N ASP A 147 -11.87 2.37 0.07
CA ASP A 147 -11.30 3.17 -1.02
C ASP A 147 -10.12 2.51 -1.72
N GLN A 148 -9.50 1.49 -1.11
CA GLN A 148 -8.34 0.78 -1.65
C GLN A 148 -8.70 -0.60 -2.25
N VAL A 149 -9.95 -1.05 -2.11
CA VAL A 149 -10.38 -2.37 -2.65
C VAL A 149 -10.08 -2.50 -4.14
N GLN A 150 -10.39 -1.47 -4.94
CA GLN A 150 -10.12 -1.47 -6.38
C GLN A 150 -8.63 -1.69 -6.69
N HIS A 151 -7.72 -1.18 -5.88
CA HIS A 151 -6.28 -1.37 -6.12
C HIS A 151 -5.83 -2.80 -5.85
N VAL A 152 -6.43 -3.48 -4.86
CA VAL A 152 -6.15 -4.91 -4.63
C VAL A 152 -6.74 -5.76 -5.76
N GLU A 153 -7.94 -5.44 -6.26
CA GLU A 153 -8.52 -6.08 -7.45
C GLU A 153 -7.62 -5.88 -8.69
N MET A 154 -7.05 -4.69 -8.88
CA MET A 154 -6.08 -4.44 -9.95
C MET A 154 -4.81 -5.29 -9.76
N ALA A 155 -4.33 -5.48 -8.54
CA ALA A 155 -3.19 -6.37 -8.27
C ALA A 155 -3.52 -7.84 -8.58
N GLN A 156 -4.75 -8.29 -8.28
CA GLN A 156 -5.24 -9.62 -8.68
C GLN A 156 -5.24 -9.80 -10.21
N ASP A 157 -5.73 -8.79 -10.95
CA ASP A 157 -5.74 -8.81 -12.41
C ASP A 157 -4.31 -8.85 -12.97
N MET A 158 -3.40 -8.02 -12.44
CA MET A 158 -2.00 -7.98 -12.86
C MET A 158 -1.28 -9.30 -12.59
N ALA A 159 -1.51 -9.93 -11.43
CA ALA A 159 -0.98 -11.26 -11.12
C ALA A 159 -1.47 -12.31 -12.13
N GLY A 160 -2.77 -12.29 -12.44
CA GLY A 160 -3.37 -13.18 -13.42
C GLY A 160 -2.82 -12.96 -14.84
N HIS A 161 -2.68 -11.71 -15.27
CA HIS A 161 -2.11 -11.37 -16.59
C HIS A 161 -0.66 -11.82 -16.70
N PHE A 162 0.15 -11.62 -15.66
CA PHE A 162 1.55 -12.05 -15.65
C PHE A 162 1.65 -13.57 -15.71
N ASN A 163 0.94 -14.27 -14.84
CA ASN A 163 0.96 -15.73 -14.79
C ASN A 163 0.50 -16.34 -16.13
N ALA A 164 -0.52 -15.77 -16.76
CA ALA A 164 -1.00 -16.23 -18.07
C ALA A 164 -0.01 -15.92 -19.21
N ALA A 165 0.64 -14.74 -19.18
CA ALA A 165 1.58 -14.34 -20.23
C ALA A 165 2.83 -15.24 -20.27
N PHE A 166 3.24 -15.78 -19.12
CA PHE A 166 4.43 -16.63 -19.00
C PHE A 166 4.12 -18.11 -18.74
N ASP A 167 2.84 -18.50 -18.83
CA ASP A 167 2.35 -19.88 -18.59
C ASP A 167 2.94 -20.47 -17.28
N SER A 168 2.91 -19.68 -16.22
CA SER A 168 3.54 -20.01 -14.93
C SER A 168 2.79 -19.40 -13.77
N GLN A 169 2.79 -20.05 -12.62
CA GLN A 169 2.23 -19.53 -11.37
C GLN A 169 3.31 -18.82 -10.55
N VAL A 170 3.73 -17.63 -11.02
CA VAL A 170 4.77 -16.83 -10.35
C VAL A 170 4.19 -16.04 -9.18
N PHE A 171 3.06 -15.35 -9.40
CA PHE A 171 2.43 -14.50 -8.38
C PHE A 171 1.22 -15.17 -7.75
N VAL A 172 1.12 -15.07 -6.43
CA VAL A 172 -0.04 -15.48 -5.64
C VAL A 172 -1.13 -14.41 -5.77
N ARG A 173 -2.38 -14.84 -5.97
CA ARG A 173 -3.53 -13.94 -5.99
C ARG A 173 -3.83 -13.44 -4.57
N PRO A 174 -3.72 -12.15 -4.26
CA PRO A 174 -4.04 -11.62 -2.94
C PRO A 174 -5.55 -11.51 -2.72
N GLU A 175 -5.98 -11.53 -1.45
CA GLU A 175 -7.36 -11.20 -1.05
C GLU A 175 -7.34 -9.93 -0.19
N TYR A 176 -8.30 -9.03 -0.39
CA TYR A 176 -8.45 -7.89 0.49
C TYR A 176 -9.24 -8.25 1.74
N ARG A 177 -8.95 -7.57 2.85
CA ARG A 177 -9.71 -7.66 4.09
C ARG A 177 -10.15 -6.28 4.54
N LEU A 178 -11.46 -6.09 4.66
CA LEU A 178 -12.04 -4.87 5.19
C LEU A 178 -12.06 -4.88 6.72
N PRO A 179 -12.03 -3.70 7.37
CA PRO A 179 -12.23 -3.60 8.82
C PRO A 179 -13.59 -4.15 9.25
N GLU A 180 -13.63 -4.84 10.37
CA GLU A 180 -14.86 -5.47 10.89
C GLU A 180 -15.97 -4.47 11.26
N THR A 181 -15.65 -3.21 11.49
CA THR A 181 -16.63 -2.17 11.85
C THR A 181 -16.45 -0.87 11.08
N ASP A 182 -17.46 -0.47 10.30
CA ASP A 182 -17.54 0.84 9.63
C ASP A 182 -17.48 2.05 10.62
N ALA A 183 -17.84 1.84 11.87
CA ALA A 183 -17.89 2.88 12.90
C ALA A 183 -16.52 3.47 13.28
N LEU A 184 -15.44 2.76 12.97
CA LEU A 184 -14.06 3.20 13.26
C LEU A 184 -13.36 3.82 12.06
N ALA A 185 -13.97 3.78 10.88
CA ALA A 185 -13.39 4.29 9.63
C ALA A 185 -13.53 5.80 9.44
N LYS A 186 -14.37 6.48 10.22
CA LYS A 186 -14.57 7.93 10.15
C LYS A 186 -14.39 8.53 11.53
N VAL A 187 -13.34 9.33 11.71
CA VAL A 187 -13.21 10.22 12.87
C VAL A 187 -13.95 11.51 12.50
N PRO A 188 -15.02 11.89 13.23
CA PRO A 188 -15.69 13.17 13.00
C PRO A 188 -14.68 14.31 13.19
N GLY A 189 -14.72 15.33 12.34
CA GLY A 189 -14.02 16.58 12.58
C GLY A 189 -14.51 17.24 13.87
N SER A 190 -13.67 18.07 14.47
CA SER A 190 -13.97 18.81 15.69
C SER A 190 -14.63 20.18 15.40
N ASP A 191 -15.01 20.43 14.17
CA ASP A 191 -15.65 21.67 13.65
C ASP A 191 -17.15 21.50 13.41
#